data_67ea79d4816cb3a30ae6928b23ddcf99
#
_entry.id   67ea79d4816cb3a30ae6928b23ddcf99
#
_cell.length_a   1.000
_cell.length_b   1.000
_cell.length_c   1.000
_cell.angle_alpha   90.00
_cell.angle_beta   90.00
_cell.angle_gamma   90.00
#
_symmetry.space_group_name_H-M   'P 1'
#
loop_
_entity.id
_entity.type
_entity.pdbx_description
1 polymer ?
#
loop_
_entity_poly.entity_id
_entity_poly.type
_entity_poly.pdbx_seq_one_letter_code
_entity_poly.pdbx_strand_id
1 'polypeptide(L)'
;MAAFIENAPEQVLAAAKELLEKGLVEGTSGNISARMEDGNVACTPSSLDYRIMKLEDIVIVNPEGETVSGTQSPTSEKYLHLACLAAYDDIAVVIHSHAVYATMFAVAHQDIPSCIDEFTVYLGGDIRCTEYASSGSPDLAEQAVKALEDRGAALIALALAA
;
A
#
# COMPACT_ATOMS: atom_id res chain seq x y z
N MET A 1 18.19 12.58 -1.92
CA MET A 1 18.00 11.34 -2.73
C MET A 1 16.88 10.59 -2.05
N ALA A 2 15.85 10.23 -2.78
CA ALA A 2 14.71 9.52 -2.20
C ALA A 2 15.15 8.14 -1.66
N ALA A 3 14.48 7.66 -0.59
CA ALA A 3 14.73 6.34 -0.04
C ALA A 3 14.37 5.25 -1.03
N PHE A 4 15.13 4.17 -1.08
CA PHE A 4 14.91 3.02 -1.95
C PHE A 4 15.24 1.70 -1.25
N ILE A 5 14.80 0.58 -1.82
CA ILE A 5 15.06 -0.77 -1.35
C ILE A 5 15.98 -1.50 -2.32
N GLU A 6 17.09 -2.02 -1.82
CA GLU A 6 17.91 -2.97 -2.57
C GLU A 6 17.15 -4.28 -2.79
N ASN A 7 17.27 -4.87 -4.00
CA ASN A 7 16.54 -6.08 -4.37
C ASN A 7 15.02 -5.96 -4.11
N ALA A 8 14.44 -4.81 -4.49
CA ALA A 8 13.04 -4.50 -4.23
C ALA A 8 12.06 -5.60 -4.69
N PRO A 9 12.21 -6.24 -5.87
CA PRO A 9 11.32 -7.33 -6.29
C PRO A 9 11.29 -8.50 -5.30
N GLU A 10 12.45 -8.94 -4.81
CA GLU A 10 12.58 -10.02 -3.84
C GLU A 10 11.96 -9.63 -2.49
N GLN A 11 12.17 -8.39 -2.06
CA GLN A 11 11.62 -7.87 -0.81
C GLN A 11 10.09 -7.74 -0.88
N VAL A 12 9.55 -7.27 -2.00
CA VAL A 12 8.10 -7.19 -2.25
C VAL A 12 7.48 -8.60 -2.20
N LEU A 13 8.09 -9.58 -2.85
CA LEU A 13 7.63 -10.97 -2.82
C LEU A 13 7.64 -11.54 -1.39
N ALA A 14 8.74 -11.34 -0.67
CA ALA A 14 8.87 -11.83 0.71
C ALA A 14 7.82 -11.20 1.63
N ALA A 15 7.67 -9.88 1.58
CA ALA A 15 6.69 -9.15 2.38
C ALA A 15 5.24 -9.54 2.05
N ALA A 16 4.89 -9.77 0.77
CA ALA A 16 3.57 -10.24 0.39
C ALA A 16 3.23 -11.60 1.01
N LYS A 17 4.18 -12.54 1.00
CA LYS A 17 4.00 -13.85 1.63
C LYS A 17 3.88 -13.74 3.16
N GLU A 18 4.67 -12.88 3.77
CA GLU A 18 4.61 -12.62 5.21
C GLU A 18 3.27 -11.99 5.62
N LEU A 19 2.73 -11.04 4.86
CA LEU A 19 1.40 -10.47 5.12
C LEU A 19 0.30 -11.55 5.10
N LEU A 20 0.37 -12.47 4.13
CA LEU A 20 -0.57 -13.58 4.05
C LEU A 20 -0.41 -14.54 5.23
N GLU A 21 0.82 -14.91 5.59
CA GLU A 21 1.11 -15.79 6.72
C GLU A 21 0.63 -15.21 8.05
N LYS A 22 0.76 -13.90 8.23
CA LYS A 22 0.30 -13.17 9.43
C LYS A 22 -1.21 -12.88 9.43
N GLY A 23 -1.95 -13.21 8.37
CA GLY A 23 -3.38 -12.94 8.25
C GLY A 23 -3.73 -11.45 8.13
N LEU A 24 -2.81 -10.63 7.60
CA LEU A 24 -3.02 -9.21 7.35
C LEU A 24 -3.63 -8.94 5.96
N VAL A 25 -3.66 -9.96 5.12
CA VAL A 25 -4.35 -10.00 3.82
C VAL A 25 -5.01 -11.37 3.66
N GLU A 26 -6.04 -11.45 2.82
CA GLU A 26 -6.76 -12.68 2.53
C GLU A 26 -6.97 -12.82 1.02
N GLY A 27 -6.77 -14.03 0.49
CA GLY A 27 -6.92 -14.32 -0.94
C GLY A 27 -5.98 -13.51 -1.81
N THR A 28 -6.56 -12.62 -2.63
CA THR A 28 -5.85 -11.70 -3.54
C THR A 28 -5.96 -10.23 -3.08
N SER A 29 -6.41 -10.00 -1.85
CA SER A 29 -6.53 -8.67 -1.27
C SER A 29 -5.18 -8.12 -0.82
N GLY A 30 -5.07 -6.79 -0.74
CA GLY A 30 -3.84 -6.12 -0.37
C GLY A 30 -2.81 -6.06 -1.50
N ASN A 31 -1.85 -5.18 -1.36
CA ASN A 31 -0.77 -5.01 -2.33
C ASN A 31 0.41 -4.27 -1.70
N ILE A 32 1.59 -4.46 -2.29
CA ILE A 32 2.85 -3.90 -1.82
C ILE A 32 3.59 -3.29 -2.99
N SER A 33 4.25 -2.19 -2.73
CA SER A 33 5.23 -1.62 -3.65
C SER A 33 6.48 -1.15 -2.93
N ALA A 34 7.62 -1.18 -3.65
CA ALA A 34 8.89 -0.68 -3.16
C ALA A 34 9.61 0.11 -4.24
N ARG A 35 10.11 1.30 -3.89
CA ARG A 35 10.93 2.13 -4.78
C ARG A 35 12.30 1.48 -4.95
N MET A 36 12.76 1.41 -6.18
CA MET A 36 14.07 0.93 -6.60
C MET A 36 15.08 2.09 -6.69
N GLU A 37 16.37 1.78 -6.74
CA GLU A 37 17.45 2.77 -6.84
C GLU A 37 17.34 3.66 -8.09
N ASP A 38 16.85 3.10 -9.20
CA ASP A 38 16.66 3.82 -10.48
C ASP A 38 15.37 4.69 -10.52
N GLY A 39 14.61 4.72 -9.41
CA GLY A 39 13.36 5.47 -9.29
C GLY A 39 12.12 4.71 -9.78
N ASN A 40 12.29 3.55 -10.43
CA ASN A 40 11.18 2.66 -10.74
C ASN A 40 10.59 2.03 -9.46
N VAL A 41 9.44 1.39 -9.57
CA VAL A 41 8.72 0.82 -8.44
C VAL A 41 8.38 -0.64 -8.73
N ALA A 42 8.90 -1.54 -7.91
CA ALA A 42 8.48 -2.94 -7.89
C ALA A 42 7.16 -3.07 -7.16
N CYS A 43 6.16 -3.76 -7.72
CA CYS A 43 4.86 -3.94 -7.09
C CYS A 43 4.30 -5.34 -7.31
N THR A 44 3.42 -5.75 -6.40
CA THR A 44 2.68 -7.00 -6.54
C THR A 44 1.76 -6.94 -7.76
N PRO A 45 1.55 -8.08 -8.47
CA PRO A 45 0.61 -8.16 -9.57
C PRO A 45 -0.84 -8.09 -9.08
N SER A 46 -1.75 -7.71 -9.98
CA SER A 46 -3.19 -7.70 -9.71
C SER A 46 -3.74 -9.13 -9.66
N SER A 47 -4.58 -9.40 -8.67
CA SER A 47 -5.41 -10.62 -8.59
C SER A 47 -4.64 -11.95 -8.59
N LEU A 48 -3.37 -11.96 -8.24
CA LEU A 48 -2.58 -13.17 -8.08
C LEU A 48 -2.48 -13.57 -6.60
N ASP A 49 -2.79 -14.82 -6.30
CA ASP A 49 -2.70 -15.36 -4.95
C ASP A 49 -1.22 -15.42 -4.47
N TYR A 50 -0.93 -14.82 -3.33
CA TYR A 50 0.42 -14.74 -2.78
C TYR A 50 1.03 -16.11 -2.42
N ARG A 51 0.20 -17.16 -2.24
CA ARG A 51 0.67 -18.54 -2.01
C ARG A 51 1.45 -19.10 -3.20
N ILE A 52 1.03 -18.74 -4.41
CA ILE A 52 1.63 -19.24 -5.66
C ILE A 52 2.52 -18.23 -6.37
N MET A 53 2.49 -16.97 -5.93
CA MET A 53 3.26 -15.87 -6.51
C MET A 53 4.76 -16.14 -6.46
N LYS A 54 5.44 -15.87 -7.56
CA LYS A 54 6.89 -16.03 -7.75
C LYS A 54 7.55 -14.69 -8.07
N LEU A 55 8.86 -14.66 -8.05
CA LEU A 55 9.64 -13.47 -8.36
C LEU A 55 9.35 -12.94 -9.77
N GLU A 56 9.17 -13.81 -10.75
CA GLU A 56 8.84 -13.48 -12.14
C GLU A 56 7.47 -12.81 -12.32
N ASP A 57 6.59 -12.89 -11.31
CA ASP A 57 5.28 -12.26 -11.31
C ASP A 57 5.30 -10.81 -10.81
N ILE A 58 6.39 -10.39 -10.13
CA ILE A 58 6.53 -9.01 -9.68
C ILE A 58 6.65 -8.08 -10.89
N VAL A 59 5.89 -6.99 -10.86
CA VAL A 59 5.82 -6.02 -11.96
C VAL A 59 6.61 -4.77 -11.59
N ILE A 60 7.41 -4.27 -12.55
CA ILE A 60 8.11 -3.00 -12.39
C ILE A 60 7.36 -1.93 -13.19
N VAL A 61 7.02 -0.84 -12.53
CA VAL A 61 6.40 0.33 -13.16
C VAL A 61 7.29 1.56 -13.00
N ASN A 62 7.20 2.51 -13.94
CA ASN A 62 7.84 3.80 -13.80
C ASN A 62 6.99 4.73 -12.88
N PRO A 63 7.49 5.92 -12.49
CA PRO A 63 6.72 6.86 -11.67
C PRO A 63 5.39 7.32 -12.28
N GLU A 64 5.22 7.23 -13.59
CA GLU A 64 3.99 7.54 -14.32
C GLU A 64 2.98 6.36 -14.29
N GLY A 65 3.40 5.20 -13.79
CA GLY A 65 2.57 3.98 -13.67
C GLY A 65 2.55 3.12 -14.93
N GLU A 66 3.46 3.35 -15.89
CA GLU A 66 3.64 2.51 -17.07
C GLU A 66 4.49 1.29 -16.71
N THR A 67 4.13 0.12 -17.22
CA THR A 67 4.90 -1.12 -16.99
C THR A 67 6.23 -1.08 -17.76
N VAL A 68 7.32 -1.16 -17.01
CA VAL A 68 8.69 -1.23 -17.53
C VAL A 68 9.13 -2.68 -17.70
N SER A 69 8.76 -3.56 -16.77
CA SER A 69 9.11 -4.98 -16.79
C SER A 69 8.05 -5.81 -16.08
N GLY A 70 7.94 -7.08 -16.48
CA GLY A 70 6.95 -8.04 -15.98
C GLY A 70 5.92 -8.40 -17.04
N THR A 71 5.27 -9.55 -16.86
CA THR A 71 4.24 -10.09 -17.78
C THR A 71 2.83 -9.96 -17.22
N GLN A 72 2.71 -9.72 -15.93
CA GLN A 72 1.45 -9.54 -15.23
C GLN A 72 0.97 -8.07 -15.31
N SER A 73 -0.30 -7.85 -15.04
CA SER A 73 -0.80 -6.50 -14.78
C SER A 73 -0.39 -6.06 -13.38
N PRO A 74 0.13 -4.83 -13.19
CA PRO A 74 0.42 -4.31 -11.86
C PRO A 74 -0.85 -4.21 -11.03
N THR A 75 -0.71 -4.10 -9.70
CA THR A 75 -1.86 -3.87 -8.80
C THR A 75 -2.79 -2.78 -9.32
N SER A 76 -4.09 -2.97 -9.17
CA SER A 76 -5.11 -1.98 -9.56
C SER A 76 -4.99 -0.67 -8.77
N GLU A 77 -4.33 -0.69 -7.61
CA GLU A 77 -4.13 0.46 -6.74
C GLU A 77 -2.75 1.13 -6.91
N LYS A 78 -2.07 0.85 -8.02
CA LYS A 78 -0.73 1.40 -8.29
C LYS A 78 -0.64 2.92 -8.13
N TYR A 79 -1.70 3.66 -8.49
CA TYR A 79 -1.70 5.13 -8.38
C TYR A 79 -1.69 5.61 -6.93
N LEU A 80 -2.36 4.91 -6.01
CA LEU A 80 -2.26 5.16 -4.58
C LEU A 80 -0.82 4.98 -4.09
N HIS A 81 -0.18 3.87 -4.47
CA HIS A 81 1.21 3.60 -4.10
C HIS A 81 2.18 4.64 -4.66
N LEU A 82 2.06 4.96 -5.95
CA LEU A 82 2.92 5.95 -6.61
C LEU A 82 2.73 7.35 -6.01
N ALA A 83 1.50 7.74 -5.68
CA ALA A 83 1.23 9.03 -5.03
C ALA A 83 1.88 9.12 -3.64
N CYS A 84 1.79 8.07 -2.82
CA CYS A 84 2.45 8.02 -1.52
C CYS A 84 3.98 8.10 -1.68
N LEU A 85 4.56 7.31 -2.58
CA LEU A 85 6.00 7.35 -2.84
C LEU A 85 6.46 8.71 -3.39
N ALA A 86 5.64 9.39 -4.20
CA ALA A 86 5.95 10.72 -4.73
C ALA A 86 5.84 11.83 -3.68
N ALA A 87 4.92 11.68 -2.71
CA ALA A 87 4.69 12.66 -1.65
C ALA A 87 5.78 12.63 -0.57
N TYR A 88 6.44 11.48 -0.37
CA TYR A 88 7.38 11.26 0.74
C TYR A 88 8.69 10.68 0.22
N ASP A 89 9.75 11.50 0.21
CA ASP A 89 11.09 11.08 -0.22
C ASP A 89 11.78 10.15 0.79
N ASP A 90 11.38 10.19 2.04
CA ASP A 90 11.97 9.43 3.15
C ASP A 90 11.38 8.01 3.30
N ILE A 91 10.30 7.68 2.58
CA ILE A 91 9.76 6.33 2.51
C ILE A 91 10.19 5.62 1.21
N ALA A 92 10.38 4.32 1.30
CA ALA A 92 10.70 3.48 0.14
C ALA A 92 9.64 2.41 -0.15
N VAL A 93 8.69 2.19 0.76
CA VAL A 93 7.72 1.09 0.69
C VAL A 93 6.32 1.61 1.03
N VAL A 94 5.33 1.13 0.28
CA VAL A 94 3.91 1.30 0.60
C VAL A 94 3.26 -0.07 0.68
N ILE A 95 2.51 -0.31 1.75
CA ILE A 95 1.78 -1.55 2.00
C ILE A 95 0.31 -1.22 2.16
N HIS A 96 -0.54 -1.80 1.32
CA HIS A 96 -1.98 -1.82 1.52
C HIS A 96 -2.39 -3.21 2.05
N SER A 97 -3.11 -3.23 3.17
CA SER A 97 -3.56 -4.47 3.82
C SER A 97 -5.04 -4.41 4.18
N HIS A 98 -5.63 -5.57 4.42
CA HIS A 98 -7.01 -5.72 4.84
C HIS A 98 -7.09 -6.29 6.27
N ALA A 99 -6.28 -5.74 7.18
CA ALA A 99 -6.28 -6.14 8.59
C ALA A 99 -7.69 -5.96 9.18
N VAL A 100 -8.28 -7.06 9.67
CA VAL A 100 -9.71 -7.15 10.01
C VAL A 100 -10.18 -6.03 10.93
N TYR A 101 -9.46 -5.77 12.03
CA TYR A 101 -9.85 -4.75 12.99
C TYR A 101 -9.72 -3.32 12.43
N ALA A 102 -8.68 -3.04 11.65
CA ALA A 102 -8.52 -1.76 10.97
C ALA A 102 -9.63 -1.54 9.93
N THR A 103 -10.00 -2.59 9.20
CA THR A 103 -11.11 -2.57 8.22
C THR A 103 -12.44 -2.24 8.90
N MET A 104 -12.69 -2.68 10.12
CA MET A 104 -13.92 -2.32 10.88
C MET A 104 -14.01 -0.81 11.12
N PHE A 105 -12.91 -0.14 11.46
CA PHE A 105 -12.86 1.31 11.60
C PHE A 105 -13.04 2.01 10.24
N ALA A 106 -12.41 1.51 9.18
CA ALA A 106 -12.54 2.05 7.84
C ALA A 106 -14.00 1.98 7.32
N VAL A 107 -14.71 0.86 7.56
CA VAL A 107 -16.14 0.71 7.23
C VAL A 107 -17.01 1.66 8.06
N ALA A 108 -16.65 1.91 9.32
CA ALA A 108 -17.37 2.83 10.20
C ALA A 108 -17.04 4.31 9.91
N HIS A 109 -16.11 4.59 8.98
CA HIS A 109 -15.58 5.93 8.71
C HIS A 109 -15.06 6.62 9.98
N GLN A 110 -14.34 5.86 10.81
CA GLN A 110 -13.79 6.33 12.07
C GLN A 110 -12.26 6.23 12.05
N ASP A 111 -11.61 7.23 12.64
CA ASP A 111 -10.18 7.18 12.92
C ASP A 111 -9.89 6.16 14.02
N ILE A 112 -8.70 5.57 14.01
CA ILE A 112 -8.20 4.81 15.16
C ILE A 112 -7.42 5.76 16.05
N PRO A 113 -7.90 6.06 17.28
CA PRO A 113 -7.21 6.96 18.19
C PRO A 113 -5.91 6.33 18.71
N SER A 114 -4.90 7.15 18.95
CA SER A 114 -3.61 6.74 19.54
C SER A 114 -3.77 6.43 21.03
N CYS A 115 -4.29 5.24 21.35
CA CYS A 115 -4.56 4.81 22.72
C CYS A 115 -3.34 4.30 23.47
N ILE A 116 -2.23 4.06 22.79
CA ILE A 116 -0.97 3.53 23.33
C ILE A 116 0.22 4.31 22.75
N ASP A 117 1.32 4.36 23.47
CA ASP A 117 2.50 5.14 23.10
C ASP A 117 3.10 4.72 21.76
N GLU A 118 3.01 3.45 21.38
CA GLU A 118 3.50 2.90 20.12
C GLU A 118 2.86 3.57 18.90
N PHE A 119 1.59 3.97 18.96
CA PHE A 119 0.94 4.72 17.88
C PHE A 119 1.64 6.07 17.64
N THR A 120 1.96 6.78 18.72
CA THR A 120 2.67 8.05 18.61
C THR A 120 4.10 7.87 18.14
N VAL A 121 4.81 6.86 18.65
CA VAL A 121 6.24 6.64 18.35
C VAL A 121 6.44 6.12 16.92
N TYR A 122 5.61 5.18 16.46
CA TYR A 122 5.82 4.51 15.16
C TYR A 122 4.94 5.06 14.04
N LEU A 123 3.77 5.60 14.37
CA LEU A 123 2.80 6.07 13.37
C LEU A 123 2.59 7.59 13.39
N GLY A 124 3.12 8.29 14.39
CA GLY A 124 2.99 9.74 14.53
C GLY A 124 1.69 10.20 15.23
N GLY A 125 0.80 9.28 15.64
CA GLY A 125 -0.45 9.57 16.34
C GLY A 125 -1.63 8.77 15.81
N ASP A 126 -2.82 9.37 15.78
CA ASP A 126 -4.05 8.73 15.32
C ASP A 126 -3.93 8.28 13.85
N ILE A 127 -4.50 7.11 13.52
CA ILE A 127 -4.61 6.65 12.14
C ILE A 127 -5.89 7.23 11.56
N ARG A 128 -5.77 8.18 10.67
CA ARG A 128 -6.88 8.92 10.08
C ARG A 128 -7.58 8.09 9.00
N CYS A 129 -8.90 8.23 8.92
CA CYS A 129 -9.72 7.65 7.86
C CYS A 129 -9.88 8.65 6.71
N THR A 130 -9.71 8.17 5.46
CA THR A 130 -9.93 9.01 4.28
C THR A 130 -11.42 9.33 4.09
N GLU A 131 -11.74 10.34 3.29
CA GLU A 131 -13.03 10.37 2.61
C GLU A 131 -13.09 9.20 1.62
N TYR A 132 -14.34 8.77 1.31
CA TYR A 132 -14.52 7.69 0.35
C TYR A 132 -14.12 8.12 -1.07
N ALA A 133 -13.36 7.27 -1.73
CA ALA A 133 -13.09 7.37 -3.17
C ALA A 133 -13.02 5.95 -3.77
N SER A 134 -13.26 5.85 -5.09
CA SER A 134 -13.27 4.55 -5.76
C SER A 134 -11.87 3.92 -5.78
N SER A 135 -11.78 2.61 -5.52
CA SER A 135 -10.52 1.86 -5.61
C SER A 135 -9.85 2.06 -6.97
N GLY A 136 -8.54 2.27 -6.94
CA GLY A 136 -7.71 2.49 -8.13
C GLY A 136 -7.87 3.88 -8.79
N SER A 137 -8.71 4.77 -8.25
CA SER A 137 -8.88 6.12 -8.78
C SER A 137 -7.76 7.08 -8.34
N PRO A 138 -7.48 8.13 -9.13
CA PRO A 138 -6.60 9.23 -8.69
C PRO A 138 -7.11 9.93 -7.43
N ASP A 139 -8.44 10.05 -7.28
CA ASP A 139 -9.06 10.66 -6.10
C ASP A 139 -8.71 9.88 -4.82
N LEU A 140 -8.71 8.53 -4.87
CA LEU A 140 -8.29 7.71 -3.75
C LEU A 140 -6.82 7.97 -3.37
N ALA A 141 -5.95 8.11 -4.36
CA ALA A 141 -4.54 8.41 -4.15
C ALA A 141 -4.36 9.76 -3.43
N GLU A 142 -5.10 10.79 -3.84
CA GLU A 142 -5.08 12.11 -3.21
C GLU A 142 -5.60 12.05 -1.76
N GLN A 143 -6.72 11.36 -1.53
CA GLN A 143 -7.29 11.18 -0.19
C GLN A 143 -6.34 10.42 0.74
N ALA A 144 -5.63 9.40 0.24
CA ALA A 144 -4.66 8.65 1.02
C ALA A 144 -3.49 9.54 1.46
N VAL A 145 -2.89 10.31 0.55
CA VAL A 145 -1.80 11.23 0.87
C VAL A 145 -2.27 12.30 1.87
N LYS A 146 -3.48 12.83 1.71
CA LYS A 146 -4.06 13.82 2.64
C LYS A 146 -4.26 13.24 4.04
N ALA A 147 -4.74 11.99 4.16
CA ALA A 147 -4.95 11.35 5.46
C ALA A 147 -3.63 10.97 6.14
N LEU A 148 -2.65 10.54 5.36
CA LEU A 148 -1.30 10.27 5.85
C LEU A 148 -0.65 11.52 6.42
N GLU A 149 -0.56 12.63 5.66
CA GLU A 149 0.09 13.90 6.06
C GLU A 149 1.44 13.67 6.75
N ASP A 150 1.46 13.56 8.07
CA ASP A 150 2.65 13.30 8.92
C ASP A 150 2.57 11.94 9.65
N ARG A 151 1.70 11.03 9.20
CA ARG A 151 1.45 9.72 9.81
C ARG A 151 2.07 8.59 9.01
N GLY A 152 2.48 7.53 9.71
CA GLY A 152 2.97 6.29 9.09
C GLY A 152 1.86 5.37 8.55
N ALA A 153 0.59 5.67 8.82
CA ALA A 153 -0.54 4.89 8.36
C ALA A 153 -1.81 5.73 8.19
N ALA A 154 -2.70 5.29 7.29
CA ALA A 154 -4.05 5.82 7.13
C ALA A 154 -5.04 4.68 6.84
N LEU A 155 -6.31 4.89 7.16
CA LEU A 155 -7.41 4.01 6.79
C LEU A 155 -8.03 4.49 5.48
N ILE A 156 -8.28 3.56 4.58
CA ILE A 156 -9.02 3.83 3.33
C ILE A 156 -10.50 3.57 3.59
N ALA A 157 -11.30 4.62 3.55
CA ALA A 157 -12.75 4.51 3.73
C ALA A 157 -13.37 3.60 2.66
N LEU A 158 -14.26 2.71 3.09
CA LEU A 158 -14.98 1.80 2.20
C LEU A 158 -16.39 2.32 1.93
N ALA A 159 -16.93 2.05 0.72
CA ALA A 159 -18.32 2.33 0.43
C ALA A 159 -19.21 1.48 1.34
N LEU A 160 -20.13 2.12 2.07
CA LEU A 160 -21.24 1.40 2.66
C LEU A 160 -22.13 0.92 1.50
N ALA A 161 -22.35 -0.38 1.39
CA ALA A 161 -23.35 -0.90 0.47
C ALA A 161 -24.72 -0.34 0.89
N ALA A 162 -25.33 0.42 0.00
CA ALA A 162 -26.68 0.96 0.20
C ALA A 162 -27.74 -0.15 0.04
#